data_ce0d13cace2ae1c98c80427ab62fc719
#
_entry.id   ce0d13cace2ae1c98c80427ab62fc719
#
_cell.length_a   1.000
_cell.length_b   1.000
_cell.length_c   1.000
_cell.angle_alpha   90.00
_cell.angle_beta   90.00
_cell.angle_gamma   90.00
#
_symmetry.space_group_name_H-M   'P 1'
#
loop_
_entity.id
_entity.type
_entity.pdbx_description
1 polymer ?
#
loop_
_entity_poly.entity_id
_entity_poly.type
_entity_poly.pdbx_seq_one_letter_code
_entity_poly.pdbx_strand_id
1 'polypeptide(L)'
;MRIHSIRKFFVLTVLYIVAFAIILLLQFRNESTVMHSIGALRVTVSEIQDENKGKSLKNTLQASFPGISFVANDAKPAELLRADGTSEPLLLSDFSVADDNACTFTFAGGTALHFSVAGSGEESRLEIAAELPEDALSLRLEYAAESGYSLSKNSDKQMIFDSQKGTFAFKSSEVAENAFVISAGDNALFAPYDPTSVFTFESSLAHKKAEKTELENAVKNLRERVVQAFLGAESAQITEDAVMAFVAEMAQNGRYQEALNAVPSSFKRSSRRTFRTTPYFGNLVEMNRTLAMQLNNDKTVVSQALTAGNLGIFANWDIISYLTIMSGTENVHRLLSIPQSIASIGDFEPTLMEAAGILNMYSVFLPLDSSCAKMLESVLGRCLEIFEANLKITDEKIALASPDTALSVLDLVKIGSALMNYGEISGRNDIAATGRFIVMTSLEENTDLELWQLSALYALLVKDNQFYPRAIILDNTTDPTAPLWVWTAANAVSAKNTAQSIELTFTFPQFESHYSLVSGVKSLKAIEIYGMFYRTDPRFESYNSSGYAYSADTRTLLLKTRHKERNEVIRVTLN
;
A
#
# COMPACT_ATOMS: atom_id res chain seq x y z
N MET A 1 79.71 -44.51 29.71
CA MET A 1 78.78 -43.73 30.53
C MET A 1 77.62 -43.01 29.68
N ARG A 2 77.59 -43.12 28.34
CA ARG A 2 76.57 -42.47 27.49
C ARG A 2 75.28 -43.30 27.26
N ILE A 3 75.38 -44.64 27.31
CA ILE A 3 74.22 -45.51 26.98
C ILE A 3 73.14 -45.48 28.06
N HIS A 4 73.54 -45.34 29.35
CA HIS A 4 72.57 -45.27 30.47
C HIS A 4 71.76 -43.98 30.50
N SER A 5 72.28 -42.88 29.98
CA SER A 5 71.56 -41.58 29.88
C SER A 5 70.49 -41.56 28.79
N ILE A 6 70.80 -42.17 27.64
CA ILE A 6 69.84 -42.27 26.49
C ILE A 6 68.68 -43.20 26.88
N ARG A 7 68.94 -44.28 27.60
CA ARG A 7 67.88 -45.18 28.06
C ARG A 7 66.95 -44.56 29.09
N LYS A 8 67.47 -43.71 29.98
CA LYS A 8 66.67 -42.93 30.93
C LYS A 8 65.85 -41.86 30.24
N PHE A 9 66.40 -41.18 29.21
CA PHE A 9 65.69 -40.20 28.42
C PHE A 9 64.51 -40.83 27.63
N PHE A 10 64.74 -41.99 27.04
CA PHE A 10 63.70 -42.74 26.32
C PHE A 10 62.55 -43.19 27.23
N VAL A 11 62.91 -43.75 28.43
CA VAL A 11 61.90 -44.12 29.41
C VAL A 11 61.11 -42.94 29.93
N LEU A 12 61.75 -41.78 30.14
CA LEU A 12 61.08 -40.56 30.57
C LEU A 12 60.12 -40.01 29.48
N THR A 13 60.55 -40.03 28.20
CA THR A 13 59.72 -39.60 27.06
C THR A 13 58.50 -40.51 26.88
N VAL A 14 58.67 -41.83 27.00
CA VAL A 14 57.54 -42.77 26.92
C VAL A 14 56.58 -42.55 28.11
N LEU A 15 57.09 -42.29 29.30
CA LEU A 15 56.30 -42.01 30.49
C LEU A 15 55.50 -40.73 30.33
N TYR A 16 56.06 -39.66 29.71
CA TYR A 16 55.36 -38.42 29.39
C TYR A 16 54.30 -38.63 28.33
N ILE A 17 54.58 -39.42 27.27
CA ILE A 17 53.60 -39.73 26.24
C ILE A 17 52.40 -40.49 26.81
N VAL A 18 52.72 -41.51 27.70
CA VAL A 18 51.64 -42.28 28.34
C VAL A 18 50.86 -41.44 29.34
N ALA A 19 51.48 -40.55 30.12
CA ALA A 19 50.82 -39.66 31.04
C ALA A 19 49.93 -38.64 30.25
N PHE A 20 50.47 -38.12 29.17
CA PHE A 20 49.72 -37.22 28.30
C PHE A 20 48.52 -37.91 27.60
N ALA A 21 48.70 -39.13 27.13
CA ALA A 21 47.64 -39.97 26.58
C ALA A 21 46.58 -40.33 27.64
N ILE A 22 46.99 -40.60 28.89
CA ILE A 22 46.04 -40.84 29.99
C ILE A 22 45.28 -39.55 30.34
N ILE A 23 45.93 -38.41 30.38
CA ILE A 23 45.28 -37.10 30.62
C ILE A 23 44.24 -36.78 29.47
N LEU A 24 44.63 -37.00 28.22
CA LEU A 24 43.71 -36.86 27.08
C LEU A 24 42.53 -37.84 27.17
N LEU A 25 42.79 -39.12 27.47
CA LEU A 25 41.74 -40.12 27.65
C LEU A 25 40.80 -39.79 28.82
N LEU A 26 41.33 -39.26 29.93
CA LEU A 26 40.52 -38.83 31.08
C LEU A 26 39.69 -37.53 30.74
N GLN A 27 40.27 -36.62 29.98
CA GLN A 27 39.64 -35.36 29.60
C GLN A 27 38.52 -35.56 28.57
N PHE A 28 38.65 -36.57 27.67
CA PHE A 28 37.65 -36.86 26.63
C PHE A 28 36.80 -38.12 26.91
N ARG A 29 36.94 -38.74 28.05
CA ARG A 29 36.28 -40.02 28.38
C ARG A 29 34.78 -39.90 28.60
N ASN A 30 34.27 -38.67 28.88
CA ASN A 30 32.88 -38.44 29.23
C ASN A 30 32.13 -37.54 28.22
N GLU A 31 32.78 -37.07 27.17
CA GLU A 31 32.13 -36.23 26.16
C GLU A 31 32.19 -36.92 24.79
N SER A 32 31.04 -37.07 24.15
CA SER A 32 30.95 -37.48 22.75
C SER A 32 30.38 -36.30 21.93
N THR A 33 31.07 -35.94 20.85
CA THR A 33 30.63 -34.86 19.94
C THR A 33 30.12 -35.49 18.67
N VAL A 34 28.90 -35.16 18.30
CA VAL A 34 28.24 -35.61 17.06
C VAL A 34 28.04 -34.42 16.14
N MET A 35 28.43 -34.60 14.88
CA MET A 35 28.22 -33.59 13.84
C MET A 35 27.09 -34.04 12.91
N HIS A 36 26.11 -33.16 12.73
CA HIS A 36 25.00 -33.34 11.78
C HIS A 36 25.19 -32.40 10.60
N SER A 37 24.93 -32.87 9.39
CA SER A 37 24.90 -32.08 8.17
C SER A 37 23.46 -32.00 7.69
N ILE A 38 22.92 -30.78 7.61
CA ILE A 38 21.53 -30.48 7.30
C ILE A 38 21.55 -29.52 6.10
N GLY A 39 21.50 -30.08 4.89
CA GLY A 39 21.83 -29.32 3.68
C GLY A 39 23.24 -28.72 3.77
N ALA A 40 23.35 -27.39 3.64
CA ALA A 40 24.60 -26.65 3.80
C ALA A 40 24.94 -26.30 5.26
N LEU A 41 24.03 -26.50 6.21
CA LEU A 41 24.24 -26.24 7.64
C LEU A 41 24.97 -27.40 8.31
N ARG A 42 25.98 -27.10 9.07
CA ARG A 42 26.72 -28.07 9.94
C ARG A 42 26.43 -27.75 11.39
N VAL A 43 25.87 -28.71 12.10
CA VAL A 43 25.51 -28.58 13.50
C VAL A 43 26.39 -29.54 14.32
N THR A 44 27.00 -29.03 15.39
CA THR A 44 27.80 -29.82 16.32
C THR A 44 27.09 -29.84 17.66
N VAL A 45 26.80 -31.04 18.15
CA VAL A 45 26.16 -31.29 19.44
C VAL A 45 27.09 -32.16 20.30
N SER A 46 27.27 -31.76 21.55
CA SER A 46 28.09 -32.53 22.51
C SER A 46 27.20 -33.18 23.57
N GLU A 47 27.37 -34.49 23.76
CA GLU A 47 26.70 -35.27 24.79
C GLU A 47 27.66 -35.51 25.95
N ILE A 48 27.20 -35.38 27.17
CA ILE A 48 27.91 -35.73 28.40
C ILE A 48 27.31 -37.03 28.95
N GLN A 49 28.14 -37.99 29.29
CA GLN A 49 27.71 -39.21 29.94
C GLN A 49 27.83 -39.03 31.46
N ASP A 50 26.70 -39.02 32.16
CA ASP A 50 26.65 -38.91 33.61
C ASP A 50 27.07 -40.23 34.28
N GLU A 51 27.51 -40.16 35.54
CA GLU A 51 28.00 -41.35 36.31
C GLU A 51 26.93 -42.46 36.39
N ASN A 52 25.66 -42.14 36.23
CA ASN A 52 24.51 -43.07 36.22
C ASN A 52 24.15 -43.63 34.84
N LYS A 53 25.03 -43.51 33.82
CA LYS A 53 24.81 -43.95 32.43
C LYS A 53 23.66 -43.24 31.69
N GLY A 54 23.16 -42.12 32.20
CA GLY A 54 22.28 -41.20 31.46
C GLY A 54 23.11 -40.38 30.49
N LYS A 55 22.60 -40.17 29.27
CA LYS A 55 23.15 -39.20 28.33
C LYS A 55 22.38 -37.88 28.48
N SER A 56 23.09 -36.79 28.70
CA SER A 56 22.53 -35.43 28.68
C SER A 56 23.30 -34.58 27.68
N LEU A 57 22.61 -33.62 27.07
CA LEU A 57 23.26 -32.67 26.17
C LEU A 57 24.07 -31.65 26.97
N LYS A 58 25.27 -31.35 26.47
CA LYS A 58 26.03 -30.20 26.96
C LYS A 58 25.36 -28.93 26.51
N ASN A 59 25.30 -27.91 27.37
CA ASN A 59 24.75 -26.60 27.03
C ASN A 59 25.65 -25.89 26.00
N THR A 60 25.66 -26.42 24.77
CA THR A 60 26.47 -25.88 23.67
C THR A 60 25.71 -26.04 22.37
N LEU A 61 25.28 -24.91 21.78
CA LEU A 61 24.78 -24.80 20.43
C LEU A 61 25.92 -24.33 19.55
N GLN A 62 26.24 -25.06 18.50
CA GLN A 62 27.18 -24.66 17.48
C GLN A 62 26.62 -25.05 16.12
N ALA A 63 26.25 -24.03 15.32
CA ALA A 63 25.75 -24.21 13.98
C ALA A 63 26.56 -23.33 13.02
N SER A 64 27.02 -23.88 11.90
CA SER A 64 27.82 -23.19 10.89
C SER A 64 27.20 -23.36 9.53
N PHE A 65 26.93 -22.27 8.89
CA PHE A 65 26.43 -22.17 7.50
C PHE A 65 27.47 -21.37 6.68
N PRO A 66 27.66 -21.63 5.39
CA PRO A 66 28.65 -20.89 4.60
C PRO A 66 28.52 -19.38 4.77
N GLY A 67 29.54 -18.75 5.36
CA GLY A 67 29.61 -17.31 5.64
C GLY A 67 29.27 -16.91 7.08
N ILE A 68 28.50 -17.69 7.82
CA ILE A 68 28.03 -17.33 9.17
C ILE A 68 28.06 -18.53 10.13
N SER A 69 28.36 -18.29 11.40
CA SER A 69 28.30 -19.30 12.46
C SER A 69 27.57 -18.75 13.68
N PHE A 70 26.83 -19.61 14.35
CA PHE A 70 26.07 -19.34 15.56
C PHE A 70 26.60 -20.14 16.71
N VAL A 71 26.77 -19.49 17.86
CA VAL A 71 27.33 -20.15 19.05
C VAL A 71 26.59 -19.70 20.29
N ALA A 72 26.11 -20.65 21.08
CA ALA A 72 25.71 -20.40 22.45
C ALA A 72 26.36 -21.45 23.38
N ASN A 73 26.83 -21.03 24.57
CA ASN A 73 27.43 -21.87 25.58
C ASN A 73 27.29 -21.21 26.97
N ASP A 74 27.80 -21.82 28.00
CA ASP A 74 27.72 -21.30 29.38
C ASP A 74 28.37 -19.91 29.57
N ALA A 75 29.39 -19.57 28.74
CA ALA A 75 30.02 -18.24 28.79
C ALA A 75 29.29 -17.19 27.96
N LYS A 76 28.55 -17.61 26.94
CA LYS A 76 27.80 -16.81 26.01
C LYS A 76 26.45 -17.49 25.72
N PRO A 77 25.53 -17.49 26.68
CA PRO A 77 24.27 -18.19 26.52
C PRO A 77 23.38 -17.50 25.49
N ALA A 78 22.45 -18.24 24.87
CA ALA A 78 21.29 -17.65 24.27
C ALA A 78 20.43 -17.04 25.38
N GLU A 79 19.85 -15.85 25.15
CA GLU A 79 19.11 -15.11 26.17
C GLU A 79 17.67 -14.90 25.74
N LEU A 80 16.72 -15.10 26.66
CA LEU A 80 15.31 -14.84 26.49
C LEU A 80 14.94 -13.53 27.19
N LEU A 81 14.40 -12.56 26.46
CA LEU A 81 13.86 -11.33 27.02
C LEU A 81 12.36 -11.51 27.31
N ARG A 82 11.96 -11.32 28.57
CA ARG A 82 10.57 -11.42 28.99
C ARG A 82 9.86 -10.06 28.97
N ALA A 83 8.52 -10.10 28.99
CA ALA A 83 7.68 -8.92 28.96
C ALA A 83 7.87 -7.99 30.19
N ASP A 84 8.39 -8.51 31.30
CA ASP A 84 8.74 -7.72 32.49
C ASP A 84 10.11 -7.03 32.40
N GLY A 85 10.81 -7.19 31.27
CA GLY A 85 12.14 -6.62 31.02
C GLY A 85 13.30 -7.43 31.59
N THR A 86 13.05 -8.62 32.15
CA THR A 86 14.12 -9.52 32.63
C THR A 86 14.73 -10.31 31.47
N SER A 87 16.07 -10.54 31.53
CA SER A 87 16.77 -11.40 30.59
C SER A 87 17.17 -12.71 31.31
N GLU A 88 16.86 -13.84 30.70
CA GLU A 88 17.13 -15.18 31.26
C GLU A 88 18.03 -15.98 30.29
N PRO A 89 19.15 -16.55 30.78
CA PRO A 89 19.97 -17.41 29.97
C PRO A 89 19.28 -18.76 29.71
N LEU A 90 19.27 -19.18 28.45
CA LEU A 90 18.66 -20.42 28.02
C LEU A 90 19.66 -21.61 28.17
N LEU A 91 19.14 -22.71 28.67
CA LEU A 91 19.90 -23.99 28.81
C LEU A 91 19.37 -24.99 27.78
N LEU A 92 20.25 -25.51 26.91
CA LEU A 92 19.91 -26.50 25.91
C LEU A 92 19.43 -27.80 26.58
N SER A 93 18.24 -28.26 26.25
CA SER A 93 17.64 -29.46 26.81
C SER A 93 17.54 -30.62 25.80
N ASP A 94 17.31 -30.32 24.52
CA ASP A 94 17.14 -31.32 23.48
C ASP A 94 17.61 -30.81 22.11
N PHE A 95 17.94 -31.74 21.21
CA PHE A 95 18.26 -31.49 19.81
C PHE A 95 17.62 -32.56 18.93
N SER A 96 16.92 -32.15 17.90
CA SER A 96 16.29 -33.06 16.95
C SER A 96 16.53 -32.60 15.50
N VAL A 97 16.68 -33.58 14.61
CA VAL A 97 16.73 -33.36 13.16
C VAL A 97 15.36 -33.74 12.62
N ALA A 98 14.65 -32.78 12.04
CA ALA A 98 13.30 -32.99 11.54
C ALA A 98 13.31 -33.67 10.17
N ASP A 99 14.22 -33.24 9.29
CA ASP A 99 14.43 -33.79 7.94
C ASP A 99 15.86 -33.44 7.46
N ASP A 100 16.18 -33.75 6.20
CA ASP A 100 17.51 -33.48 5.61
C ASP A 100 17.85 -31.98 5.52
N ASN A 101 16.88 -31.09 5.76
CA ASN A 101 17.01 -29.65 5.60
C ASN A 101 16.64 -28.84 6.84
N ALA A 102 16.19 -29.46 7.93
CA ALA A 102 15.78 -28.76 9.13
C ALA A 102 16.20 -29.46 10.45
N CYS A 103 16.52 -28.66 11.47
CA CYS A 103 16.76 -29.11 12.83
C CYS A 103 16.21 -28.12 13.86
N THR A 104 16.02 -28.65 15.07
CA THR A 104 15.47 -27.90 16.19
C THR A 104 16.36 -28.05 17.42
N PHE A 105 16.72 -26.94 18.03
CA PHE A 105 17.31 -26.86 19.37
C PHE A 105 16.22 -26.48 20.36
N THR A 106 15.97 -27.33 21.34
CA THR A 106 14.97 -27.06 22.38
C THR A 106 15.70 -26.69 23.68
N PHE A 107 15.26 -25.60 24.29
CA PHE A 107 15.79 -25.11 25.55
C PHE A 107 14.84 -25.40 26.72
N ALA A 108 15.35 -25.39 27.92
CA ALA A 108 14.53 -25.48 29.11
C ALA A 108 13.55 -24.30 29.17
N GLY A 109 12.30 -24.55 29.61
CA GLY A 109 11.27 -23.49 29.67
C GLY A 109 10.41 -23.35 28.44
N GLY A 110 10.53 -24.26 27.43
CA GLY A 110 9.60 -24.30 26.28
C GLY A 110 10.00 -23.40 25.12
N THR A 111 11.20 -22.89 25.10
CA THR A 111 11.76 -22.14 23.95
C THR A 111 12.40 -23.11 22.96
N ALA A 112 12.19 -22.89 21.65
CA ALA A 112 12.88 -23.65 20.61
C ALA A 112 13.39 -22.73 19.49
N LEU A 113 14.54 -23.14 18.89
CA LEU A 113 15.10 -22.53 17.68
C LEU A 113 15.10 -23.55 16.54
N HIS A 114 14.42 -23.21 15.47
CA HIS A 114 14.32 -24.02 14.27
C HIS A 114 15.23 -23.44 13.19
N PHE A 115 16.19 -24.25 12.74
CA PHE A 115 17.07 -23.91 11.62
C PHE A 115 16.58 -24.67 10.40
N SER A 116 16.30 -23.97 9.30
CA SER A 116 15.94 -24.58 8.03
C SER A 116 16.78 -24.04 6.88
N VAL A 117 17.16 -24.93 5.96
CA VAL A 117 17.98 -24.61 4.79
C VAL A 117 17.12 -24.80 3.54
N ALA A 118 17.03 -23.77 2.72
CA ALA A 118 16.36 -23.82 1.42
C ALA A 118 17.32 -23.47 0.29
N GLY A 119 17.08 -24.02 -0.90
CA GLY A 119 17.96 -23.84 -2.07
C GLY A 119 19.18 -24.76 -2.04
N SER A 120 20.06 -24.63 -3.01
CA SER A 120 21.29 -25.43 -3.14
C SER A 120 22.40 -24.59 -3.76
N GLY A 121 23.66 -24.91 -3.40
CA GLY A 121 24.84 -24.22 -3.92
C GLY A 121 24.90 -22.75 -3.48
N GLU A 122 25.12 -21.84 -4.44
CA GLU A 122 25.27 -20.40 -4.19
C GLU A 122 23.95 -19.69 -3.86
N GLU A 123 22.82 -20.31 -4.18
CA GLU A 123 21.48 -19.81 -3.86
C GLU A 123 20.93 -20.33 -2.52
N SER A 124 21.74 -21.06 -1.76
CA SER A 124 21.33 -21.56 -0.44
C SER A 124 21.04 -20.42 0.52
N ARG A 125 19.96 -20.57 1.26
CA ARG A 125 19.54 -19.63 2.31
C ARG A 125 19.26 -20.37 3.61
N LEU A 126 19.56 -19.72 4.72
CA LEU A 126 19.30 -20.23 6.06
C LEU A 126 18.22 -19.37 6.72
N GLU A 127 17.16 -20.00 7.17
CA GLU A 127 16.11 -19.38 7.96
C GLU A 127 16.17 -19.90 9.40
N ILE A 128 15.99 -19.01 10.37
CA ILE A 128 15.99 -19.32 11.80
C ILE A 128 14.70 -18.77 12.40
N ALA A 129 13.81 -19.65 12.84
CA ALA A 129 12.58 -19.31 13.54
C ALA A 129 12.71 -19.59 15.02
N ALA A 130 12.08 -18.77 15.87
CA ALA A 130 12.03 -18.96 17.31
C ALA A 130 10.61 -19.25 17.78
N GLU A 131 10.41 -20.37 18.49
CA GLU A 131 9.21 -20.60 19.28
C GLU A 131 9.44 -20.10 20.70
N LEU A 132 8.68 -19.08 21.10
CA LEU A 132 8.84 -18.43 22.39
C LEU A 132 7.63 -18.69 23.29
N PRO A 133 7.79 -18.77 24.64
CA PRO A 133 6.69 -18.78 25.60
C PRO A 133 5.84 -17.51 25.48
N GLU A 134 4.56 -17.57 25.90
CA GLU A 134 3.61 -16.45 25.82
C GLU A 134 4.06 -15.16 26.54
N ASP A 135 4.92 -15.29 27.55
CA ASP A 135 5.45 -14.17 28.35
C ASP A 135 6.81 -13.65 27.85
N ALA A 136 7.32 -14.19 26.73
CA ALA A 136 8.58 -13.78 26.14
C ALA A 136 8.39 -12.85 24.95
N LEU A 137 9.20 -11.78 24.87
CA LEU A 137 9.18 -10.80 23.80
C LEU A 137 10.14 -11.16 22.66
N SER A 138 11.34 -11.66 23.01
CA SER A 138 12.37 -11.95 22.02
C SER A 138 13.44 -12.89 22.54
N LEU A 139 14.20 -13.47 21.59
CA LEU A 139 15.37 -14.29 21.85
C LEU A 139 16.60 -13.63 21.23
N ARG A 140 17.70 -13.55 21.99
CA ARG A 140 18.99 -13.06 21.55
C ARG A 140 19.98 -14.22 21.39
N LEU A 141 20.69 -14.26 20.25
CA LEU A 141 21.74 -15.27 19.97
C LEU A 141 22.97 -14.59 19.38
N GLU A 142 24.17 -15.08 19.75
CA GLU A 142 25.41 -14.60 19.16
C GLU A 142 25.72 -15.31 17.83
N TYR A 143 26.31 -14.53 16.90
CA TYR A 143 26.82 -15.03 15.64
C TYR A 143 28.20 -14.45 15.33
N ALA A 144 28.91 -15.08 14.40
CA ALA A 144 30.17 -14.58 13.87
C ALA A 144 30.24 -14.82 12.36
N ALA A 145 30.83 -13.86 11.65
CA ALA A 145 31.17 -14.06 10.24
C ALA A 145 32.37 -15.04 10.12
N GLU A 146 32.34 -15.88 9.09
CA GLU A 146 33.50 -16.70 8.75
C GLU A 146 34.66 -15.85 8.25
N SER A 147 35.88 -16.40 8.36
CA SER A 147 37.08 -15.73 7.88
C SER A 147 37.01 -15.40 6.39
N GLY A 148 37.26 -14.15 6.03
CA GLY A 148 37.20 -13.63 4.66
C GLY A 148 35.93 -12.85 4.32
N TYR A 149 34.99 -12.73 5.26
CA TYR A 149 33.84 -11.83 5.14
C TYR A 149 34.10 -10.54 5.90
N SER A 150 33.76 -9.40 5.26
CA SER A 150 33.68 -8.08 5.91
C SER A 150 32.22 -7.79 6.25
N LEU A 151 32.00 -7.22 7.44
CA LEU A 151 30.66 -6.85 7.90
C LEU A 151 30.42 -5.36 7.69
N SER A 152 29.25 -5.01 7.19
CA SER A 152 28.77 -3.62 7.14
C SER A 152 27.30 -3.57 7.56
N LYS A 153 26.97 -2.65 8.47
CA LYS A 153 25.59 -2.47 8.94
C LYS A 153 24.83 -1.64 7.92
N ASN A 154 23.77 -2.21 7.35
CA ASN A 154 22.89 -1.52 6.40
C ASN A 154 21.68 -0.86 7.11
N SER A 155 21.16 -1.52 8.16
CA SER A 155 20.12 -0.99 9.04
C SER A 155 20.18 -1.69 10.40
N ASP A 156 19.35 -1.29 11.36
CA ASP A 156 19.24 -1.98 12.65
C ASP A 156 18.69 -3.41 12.51
N LYS A 157 18.06 -3.73 11.40
CA LYS A 157 17.50 -5.06 11.08
C LYS A 157 18.33 -5.85 10.06
N GLN A 158 19.43 -5.29 9.52
CA GLN A 158 20.19 -5.93 8.44
C GLN A 158 21.70 -5.69 8.53
N MET A 159 22.46 -6.77 8.45
CA MET A 159 23.92 -6.78 8.32
C MET A 159 24.31 -7.40 6.96
N ILE A 160 25.21 -6.74 6.25
CA ILE A 160 25.77 -7.23 4.98
C ILE A 160 27.09 -7.93 5.24
N PHE A 161 27.25 -9.11 4.66
CA PHE A 161 28.44 -9.95 4.66
C PHE A 161 29.05 -9.94 3.26
N ASP A 162 30.14 -9.24 3.07
CA ASP A 162 30.78 -9.11 1.76
C ASP A 162 32.08 -9.92 1.69
N SER A 163 32.24 -10.70 0.62
CA SER A 163 33.44 -11.49 0.36
C SER A 163 33.73 -11.63 -1.14
N GLN A 164 34.90 -12.15 -1.49
CA GLN A 164 35.23 -12.49 -2.89
C GLN A 164 34.34 -13.59 -3.49
N LYS A 165 33.61 -14.35 -2.66
CA LYS A 165 32.72 -15.43 -3.11
C LYS A 165 31.28 -14.97 -3.32
N GLY A 166 30.95 -13.75 -2.94
CA GLY A 166 29.61 -13.18 -3.02
C GLY A 166 29.24 -12.36 -1.80
N THR A 167 28.16 -11.63 -1.92
CA THR A 167 27.60 -10.79 -0.86
C THR A 167 26.32 -11.45 -0.32
N PHE A 168 26.19 -11.51 1.01
CA PHE A 168 25.02 -12.06 1.70
C PHE A 168 24.44 -11.01 2.65
N ALA A 169 23.15 -11.09 2.90
CA ALA A 169 22.47 -10.29 3.91
C ALA A 169 21.95 -11.17 5.05
N PHE A 170 22.22 -10.74 6.27
CA PHE A 170 21.60 -11.30 7.47
C PHE A 170 20.55 -10.32 7.99
N LYS A 171 19.29 -10.75 8.02
CA LYS A 171 18.13 -9.97 8.48
C LYS A 171 17.53 -10.62 9.72
N SER A 172 17.10 -9.80 10.69
CA SER A 172 16.34 -10.22 11.87
C SER A 172 15.58 -9.02 12.46
N SER A 173 14.85 -9.22 13.56
CA SER A 173 14.15 -8.11 14.25
C SER A 173 15.13 -7.01 14.68
N GLU A 174 16.35 -7.39 15.13
CA GLU A 174 17.47 -6.49 15.37
C GLU A 174 18.79 -7.24 15.09
N VAL A 175 19.77 -6.57 14.47
CA VAL A 175 21.09 -7.13 14.15
C VAL A 175 22.20 -6.18 14.58
N ALA A 176 23.11 -6.67 15.45
CA ALA A 176 24.36 -6.03 15.85
C ALA A 176 25.56 -6.80 15.25
N GLU A 177 26.79 -6.31 15.42
CA GLU A 177 28.00 -6.92 14.82
C GLU A 177 28.24 -8.38 15.23
N ASN A 178 27.80 -8.80 16.40
CA ASN A 178 28.09 -10.12 16.96
C ASN A 178 26.88 -10.83 17.59
N ALA A 179 25.70 -10.24 17.48
CA ALA A 179 24.47 -10.80 18.02
C ALA A 179 23.25 -10.32 17.23
N PHE A 180 22.18 -11.10 17.27
CA PHE A 180 20.90 -10.74 16.70
C PHE A 180 19.76 -11.09 17.65
N VAL A 181 18.62 -10.49 17.40
CA VAL A 181 17.40 -10.67 18.17
C VAL A 181 16.28 -11.12 17.24
N ILE A 182 15.55 -12.16 17.63
CA ILE A 182 14.30 -12.60 16.99
C ILE A 182 13.16 -12.28 17.94
N SER A 183 12.25 -11.38 17.53
CA SER A 183 11.03 -11.09 18.27
C SER A 183 9.98 -12.17 18.06
N ALA A 184 9.01 -12.26 18.97
CA ALA A 184 7.91 -13.21 18.87
C ALA A 184 7.17 -13.05 17.53
N GLY A 185 7.07 -14.15 16.76
CA GLY A 185 6.43 -14.17 15.45
C GLY A 185 7.31 -13.75 14.26
N ASP A 186 8.56 -13.32 14.50
CA ASP A 186 9.52 -12.99 13.45
C ASP A 186 10.49 -14.15 13.19
N ASN A 187 11.21 -14.08 12.05
CA ASN A 187 12.27 -15.00 11.67
C ASN A 187 13.56 -14.25 11.35
N ALA A 188 14.72 -14.89 11.54
CA ALA A 188 15.98 -14.41 10.99
C ALA A 188 16.29 -15.13 9.68
N LEU A 189 16.87 -14.42 8.71
CA LEU A 189 17.18 -14.91 7.37
C LEU A 189 18.60 -14.52 6.97
N PHE A 190 19.44 -15.52 6.61
CA PHE A 190 20.72 -15.33 5.94
C PHE A 190 20.61 -15.82 4.50
N ALA A 191 20.76 -14.91 3.52
CA ALA A 191 20.55 -15.22 2.11
C ALA A 191 21.52 -14.43 1.21
N PRO A 192 21.77 -14.88 -0.04
CA PRO A 192 22.51 -14.09 -1.02
C PRO A 192 21.92 -12.68 -1.16
N TYR A 193 22.78 -11.69 -1.27
CA TYR A 193 22.42 -10.28 -1.35
C TYR A 193 23.06 -9.64 -2.59
N ASP A 194 22.23 -9.17 -3.49
CA ASP A 194 22.64 -8.36 -4.62
C ASP A 194 22.25 -6.90 -4.34
N PRO A 195 23.21 -6.01 -4.05
CA PRO A 195 22.92 -4.61 -3.82
C PRO A 195 22.32 -3.90 -5.05
N THR A 196 22.55 -4.43 -6.26
CA THR A 196 21.95 -3.90 -7.51
C THR A 196 20.49 -4.29 -7.65
N SER A 197 20.00 -5.29 -6.91
CA SER A 197 18.60 -5.73 -6.90
C SER A 197 17.72 -4.99 -5.90
N VAL A 198 18.28 -4.12 -5.05
CA VAL A 198 17.48 -3.32 -4.12
C VAL A 198 16.78 -2.21 -4.91
N PHE A 199 15.44 -2.25 -4.87
CA PHE A 199 14.64 -1.21 -5.48
C PHE A 199 14.88 0.13 -4.77
N THR A 200 15.08 1.19 -5.56
CA THR A 200 14.96 2.58 -5.16
C THR A 200 14.06 3.29 -6.16
N PHE A 201 13.36 4.34 -5.74
CA PHE A 201 12.53 5.11 -6.69
C PHE A 201 13.35 5.62 -7.89
N GLU A 202 14.61 6.00 -7.67
CA GLU A 202 15.52 6.47 -8.72
C GLU A 202 15.79 5.40 -9.79
N SER A 203 15.78 4.10 -9.43
CA SER A 203 15.99 3.00 -10.38
C SER A 203 14.92 2.97 -11.48
N SER A 204 13.73 3.48 -11.21
CA SER A 204 12.66 3.57 -12.21
C SER A 204 12.94 4.58 -13.32
N LEU A 205 13.77 5.59 -13.09
CA LEU A 205 14.08 6.64 -14.09
C LEU A 205 14.80 6.12 -15.33
N ALA A 206 15.49 4.99 -15.24
CA ALA A 206 16.20 4.38 -16.36
C ALA A 206 15.28 3.64 -17.36
N HIS A 207 14.01 3.42 -16.98
CA HIS A 207 13.09 2.60 -17.76
C HIS A 207 12.20 3.43 -18.67
N LYS A 208 12.10 3.03 -19.95
CA LYS A 208 11.25 3.70 -20.94
C LYS A 208 9.79 3.77 -20.53
N LYS A 209 9.26 2.72 -19.92
CA LYS A 209 7.88 2.65 -19.42
C LYS A 209 7.56 3.67 -18.30
N ALA A 210 8.57 4.24 -17.65
CA ALA A 210 8.43 5.29 -16.67
C ALA A 210 8.31 6.69 -17.31
N GLU A 211 8.51 6.82 -18.63
CA GLU A 211 8.40 8.08 -19.33
C GLU A 211 6.94 8.56 -19.44
N LYS A 212 6.75 9.88 -19.36
CA LYS A 212 5.43 10.49 -19.47
C LYS A 212 4.75 10.24 -20.80
N THR A 213 5.52 10.25 -21.88
CA THR A 213 5.05 10.01 -23.25
C THR A 213 4.47 8.62 -23.46
N GLU A 214 5.04 7.59 -22.82
CA GLU A 214 4.51 6.22 -22.90
C GLU A 214 3.16 6.13 -22.21
N LEU A 215 3.01 6.75 -21.03
CA LEU A 215 1.73 6.81 -20.34
C LEU A 215 0.67 7.57 -21.15
N GLU A 216 1.02 8.71 -21.77
CA GLU A 216 0.10 9.48 -22.61
C GLU A 216 -0.41 8.64 -23.80
N ASN A 217 0.46 7.84 -24.42
CA ASN A 217 0.09 6.91 -25.48
C ASN A 217 -0.83 5.79 -24.97
N ALA A 218 -0.54 5.22 -23.79
CA ALA A 218 -1.39 4.20 -23.18
C ALA A 218 -2.78 4.75 -22.81
N VAL A 219 -2.85 5.96 -22.27
CA VAL A 219 -4.12 6.65 -21.97
C VAL A 219 -4.91 6.92 -23.24
N LYS A 220 -4.26 7.33 -24.34
CA LYS A 220 -4.92 7.48 -25.62
C LYS A 220 -5.53 6.17 -26.13
N ASN A 221 -4.78 5.09 -26.03
CA ASN A 221 -5.29 3.75 -26.38
C ASN A 221 -6.48 3.34 -25.48
N LEU A 222 -6.39 3.59 -24.17
CA LEU A 222 -7.48 3.32 -23.24
C LEU A 222 -8.79 4.07 -23.64
N ARG A 223 -8.68 5.34 -24.04
CA ARG A 223 -9.83 6.13 -24.53
C ARG A 223 -10.51 5.48 -25.72
N GLU A 224 -9.74 5.04 -26.71
CA GLU A 224 -10.24 4.36 -27.90
C GLU A 224 -10.88 3.00 -27.53
N ARG A 225 -10.24 2.23 -26.66
CA ARG A 225 -10.74 0.92 -26.21
C ARG A 225 -12.07 1.03 -25.46
N VAL A 226 -12.22 2.03 -24.58
CA VAL A 226 -13.48 2.26 -23.85
C VAL A 226 -14.64 2.51 -24.83
N VAL A 227 -14.42 3.33 -25.86
CA VAL A 227 -15.44 3.63 -26.87
C VAL A 227 -15.82 2.37 -27.67
N GLN A 228 -14.83 1.60 -28.11
CA GLN A 228 -15.06 0.37 -28.88
C GLN A 228 -15.76 -0.69 -28.03
N ALA A 229 -15.30 -0.91 -26.80
CA ALA A 229 -15.90 -1.86 -25.89
C ALA A 229 -17.35 -1.49 -25.55
N PHE A 230 -17.67 -0.21 -25.37
CA PHE A 230 -19.04 0.25 -25.12
C PHE A 230 -19.96 -0.02 -26.31
N LEU A 231 -19.50 0.27 -27.54
CA LEU A 231 -20.30 0.05 -28.76
C LEU A 231 -20.53 -1.43 -29.07
N GLY A 232 -19.61 -2.31 -28.64
CA GLY A 232 -19.73 -3.75 -28.78
C GLY A 232 -20.46 -4.46 -27.64
N ALA A 233 -20.78 -3.73 -26.54
CA ALA A 233 -21.33 -4.36 -25.34
C ALA A 233 -22.82 -4.64 -25.43
N GLU A 234 -23.25 -5.73 -24.81
CA GLU A 234 -24.66 -5.99 -24.56
C GLU A 234 -25.23 -5.05 -23.49
N SER A 235 -26.53 -4.70 -23.61
CA SER A 235 -27.19 -3.78 -22.67
C SER A 235 -27.07 -4.19 -21.19
N ALA A 236 -26.90 -5.47 -20.88
CA ALA A 236 -26.74 -5.97 -19.53
C ALA A 236 -25.37 -5.63 -18.92
N GLN A 237 -24.34 -5.48 -19.74
CA GLN A 237 -22.97 -5.16 -19.35
C GLN A 237 -22.73 -3.66 -19.14
N ILE A 238 -23.68 -2.81 -19.58
CA ILE A 238 -23.53 -1.36 -19.49
C ILE A 238 -23.78 -0.88 -18.05
N THR A 239 -22.74 -0.36 -17.43
CA THR A 239 -22.75 0.27 -16.10
C THR A 239 -22.82 1.78 -16.19
N GLU A 240 -23.03 2.48 -15.06
CA GLU A 240 -22.98 3.95 -15.02
C GLU A 240 -21.57 4.47 -15.36
N ASP A 241 -20.51 3.80 -14.87
CA ASP A 241 -19.12 4.16 -15.19
C ASP A 241 -18.82 4.04 -16.68
N ALA A 242 -19.33 2.97 -17.31
CA ALA A 242 -19.18 2.77 -18.74
C ALA A 242 -19.88 3.88 -19.55
N VAL A 243 -21.09 4.26 -19.13
CA VAL A 243 -21.83 5.38 -19.77
C VAL A 243 -21.09 6.69 -19.55
N MET A 244 -20.59 6.97 -18.34
CA MET A 244 -19.88 8.23 -18.07
C MET A 244 -18.61 8.33 -18.90
N ALA A 245 -17.80 7.27 -18.95
CA ALA A 245 -16.57 7.25 -19.73
C ALA A 245 -16.84 7.41 -21.24
N PHE A 246 -17.80 6.64 -21.77
CA PHE A 246 -18.19 6.70 -23.19
C PHE A 246 -18.72 8.07 -23.61
N VAL A 247 -19.72 8.60 -22.87
CA VAL A 247 -20.34 9.90 -23.22
C VAL A 247 -19.34 11.03 -23.08
N ALA A 248 -18.51 11.02 -22.02
CA ALA A 248 -17.48 12.03 -21.83
C ALA A 248 -16.45 12.01 -22.97
N GLU A 249 -15.98 10.83 -23.38
CA GLU A 249 -14.97 10.70 -24.45
C GLU A 249 -15.55 11.16 -25.81
N MET A 250 -16.75 10.74 -26.12
CA MET A 250 -17.44 11.19 -27.34
C MET A 250 -17.71 12.70 -27.32
N ALA A 251 -18.10 13.27 -26.17
CA ALA A 251 -18.33 14.71 -26.01
C ALA A 251 -17.03 15.51 -26.19
N GLN A 252 -15.91 15.04 -25.67
CA GLN A 252 -14.58 15.65 -25.87
C GLN A 252 -14.21 15.73 -27.34
N ASN A 253 -14.67 14.78 -28.15
CA ASN A 253 -14.48 14.73 -29.59
C ASN A 253 -15.61 15.42 -30.38
N GLY A 254 -16.45 16.25 -29.74
CA GLY A 254 -17.53 17.00 -30.38
C GLY A 254 -18.74 16.16 -30.81
N ARG A 255 -18.87 14.92 -30.34
CA ARG A 255 -19.92 13.96 -30.73
C ARG A 255 -20.92 13.71 -29.60
N TYR A 256 -21.25 14.73 -28.83
CA TYR A 256 -22.09 14.63 -27.63
C TYR A 256 -23.47 14.03 -27.91
N GLN A 257 -24.22 14.58 -28.93
CA GLN A 257 -25.55 14.07 -29.25
C GLN A 257 -25.54 12.64 -29.78
N GLU A 258 -24.53 12.29 -30.55
CA GLU A 258 -24.33 10.91 -31.02
C GLU A 258 -24.14 9.93 -29.84
N ALA A 259 -23.31 10.31 -28.86
CA ALA A 259 -23.12 9.53 -27.66
C ALA A 259 -24.43 9.36 -26.88
N LEU A 260 -25.17 10.44 -26.66
CA LEU A 260 -26.47 10.36 -25.98
C LEU A 260 -27.46 9.42 -26.70
N ASN A 261 -27.45 9.40 -28.03
CA ASN A 261 -28.32 8.53 -28.83
C ASN A 261 -27.86 7.06 -28.77
N ALA A 262 -26.55 6.79 -28.73
CA ALA A 262 -25.98 5.45 -28.67
C ALA A 262 -26.26 4.72 -27.34
N VAL A 263 -26.44 5.46 -26.23
CA VAL A 263 -26.78 4.83 -24.96
C VAL A 263 -28.16 4.16 -25.02
N PRO A 264 -28.29 2.88 -24.67
CA PRO A 264 -29.55 2.14 -24.79
C PRO A 264 -30.69 2.73 -23.95
N SER A 265 -31.90 2.68 -24.50
CA SER A 265 -33.12 3.14 -23.80
C SER A 265 -33.41 2.30 -22.54
N SER A 266 -33.00 1.04 -22.52
CA SER A 266 -33.09 0.15 -21.36
C SER A 266 -32.25 0.70 -20.20
N PHE A 267 -31.04 1.17 -20.46
CA PHE A 267 -30.21 1.83 -19.45
C PHE A 267 -30.85 3.15 -18.97
N LYS A 268 -31.25 4.03 -19.89
CA LYS A 268 -31.84 5.35 -19.54
C LYS A 268 -33.05 5.25 -18.62
N ARG A 269 -33.82 4.16 -18.70
CA ARG A 269 -35.01 3.88 -17.88
C ARG A 269 -34.75 2.88 -16.75
N SER A 270 -33.51 2.46 -16.55
CA SER A 270 -33.15 1.49 -15.54
C SER A 270 -33.26 2.04 -14.13
N SER A 271 -33.79 1.26 -13.21
CA SER A 271 -33.74 1.53 -11.78
C SER A 271 -32.32 1.47 -11.18
N ARG A 272 -31.35 0.99 -11.95
CA ARG A 272 -29.92 0.96 -11.55
C ARG A 272 -29.22 2.31 -11.75
N ARG A 273 -29.83 3.27 -12.44
CA ARG A 273 -29.29 4.62 -12.57
C ARG A 273 -29.36 5.34 -11.22
N THR A 274 -28.31 6.14 -10.97
CA THR A 274 -28.21 7.03 -9.82
C THR A 274 -27.98 8.47 -10.29
N PHE A 275 -27.77 9.39 -9.36
CA PHE A 275 -27.44 10.79 -9.68
C PHE A 275 -26.20 10.92 -10.59
N ARG A 276 -25.33 9.91 -10.64
CA ARG A 276 -24.04 9.95 -11.35
C ARG A 276 -24.20 10.26 -12.83
N THR A 277 -25.22 9.72 -13.51
CA THR A 277 -25.49 9.93 -14.93
C THR A 277 -26.53 11.02 -15.22
N THR A 278 -27.02 11.72 -14.19
CA THR A 278 -27.97 12.84 -14.38
C THR A 278 -27.44 13.95 -15.29
N PRO A 279 -26.12 14.30 -15.27
CA PRO A 279 -25.63 15.37 -16.13
C PRO A 279 -25.93 15.18 -17.62
N TYR A 280 -26.09 13.94 -18.06
CA TYR A 280 -26.38 13.58 -19.45
C TYR A 280 -27.89 13.37 -19.75
N PHE A 281 -28.61 12.74 -18.82
CA PHE A 281 -29.96 12.22 -19.11
C PHE A 281 -31.06 12.85 -18.26
N GLY A 282 -30.73 13.72 -17.33
CA GLY A 282 -31.71 14.31 -16.43
C GLY A 282 -32.35 13.30 -15.48
N ASN A 283 -33.65 13.43 -15.24
CA ASN A 283 -34.44 12.79 -14.19
C ASN A 283 -34.03 13.27 -12.79
N LEU A 284 -33.75 14.58 -12.70
CA LEU A 284 -33.12 15.19 -11.53
C LEU A 284 -33.93 15.04 -10.26
N VAL A 285 -35.26 15.17 -10.32
CA VAL A 285 -36.12 15.10 -9.13
C VAL A 285 -36.05 13.72 -8.47
N GLU A 286 -36.08 12.65 -9.26
CA GLU A 286 -35.98 11.29 -8.76
C GLU A 286 -34.56 10.96 -8.31
N MET A 287 -33.56 11.31 -9.13
CA MET A 287 -32.16 10.97 -8.87
C MET A 287 -31.55 11.78 -7.71
N ASN A 288 -32.11 12.95 -7.38
CA ASN A 288 -31.68 13.70 -6.19
C ASN A 288 -31.79 12.88 -4.90
N ARG A 289 -32.72 11.94 -4.83
CA ARG A 289 -32.79 10.99 -3.69
C ARG A 289 -31.57 10.10 -3.62
N THR A 290 -31.07 9.62 -4.76
CA THR A 290 -29.87 8.75 -4.77
C THR A 290 -28.63 9.54 -4.36
N LEU A 291 -28.53 10.84 -4.70
CA LEU A 291 -27.49 11.73 -4.18
C LEU A 291 -27.58 11.87 -2.66
N ALA A 292 -28.78 12.15 -2.14
CA ALA A 292 -28.98 12.28 -0.68
C ALA A 292 -28.66 10.97 0.08
N MET A 293 -29.01 9.81 -0.51
CA MET A 293 -28.67 8.50 0.03
C MET A 293 -27.16 8.29 0.04
N GLN A 294 -26.44 8.61 -1.04
CA GLN A 294 -25.00 8.49 -1.13
C GLN A 294 -24.30 9.37 -0.06
N LEU A 295 -24.66 10.64 0.02
CA LEU A 295 -24.09 11.56 1.01
C LEU A 295 -24.32 11.08 2.47
N ASN A 296 -25.48 10.50 2.74
CA ASN A 296 -25.76 9.94 4.07
C ASN A 296 -24.96 8.65 4.34
N ASN A 297 -24.78 7.82 3.31
CA ASN A 297 -23.92 6.64 3.41
C ASN A 297 -22.47 7.05 3.68
N ASP A 298 -21.93 8.00 2.94
CA ASP A 298 -20.56 8.50 3.10
C ASP A 298 -20.33 9.10 4.49
N LYS A 299 -21.31 9.87 4.99
CA LYS A 299 -21.31 10.37 6.37
C LYS A 299 -21.25 9.23 7.39
N THR A 300 -21.99 8.14 7.15
CA THR A 300 -21.98 6.96 8.02
C THR A 300 -20.63 6.26 8.00
N VAL A 301 -20.04 6.06 6.80
CA VAL A 301 -18.70 5.48 6.63
C VAL A 301 -17.65 6.29 7.39
N VAL A 302 -17.67 7.62 7.27
CA VAL A 302 -16.76 8.50 8.01
C VAL A 302 -16.96 8.36 9.53
N SER A 303 -18.22 8.33 9.99
CA SER A 303 -18.52 8.17 11.42
C SER A 303 -18.03 6.83 11.99
N GLN A 304 -18.18 5.75 11.21
CA GLN A 304 -17.67 4.42 11.57
C GLN A 304 -16.14 4.39 11.61
N ALA A 305 -15.48 5.00 10.63
CA ALA A 305 -14.02 5.11 10.60
C ALA A 305 -13.46 5.91 11.80
N LEU A 306 -14.11 7.01 12.16
CA LEU A 306 -13.75 7.79 13.35
C LEU A 306 -13.92 6.99 14.66
N THR A 307 -14.91 6.09 14.71
CA THR A 307 -15.13 5.22 15.88
C THR A 307 -14.11 4.08 15.92
N ALA A 308 -13.78 3.50 14.76
CA ALA A 308 -12.81 2.43 14.64
C ALA A 308 -11.37 2.92 14.89
N GLY A 309 -11.04 4.15 14.50
CA GLY A 309 -9.73 4.75 14.70
C GLY A 309 -8.60 4.02 13.97
N ASN A 310 -8.89 3.33 12.84
CA ASN A 310 -7.93 2.55 12.06
C ASN A 310 -7.72 3.12 10.65
N LEU A 311 -6.77 2.56 9.90
CA LEU A 311 -6.37 3.05 8.58
C LEU A 311 -7.27 2.60 7.43
N GLY A 312 -8.20 1.66 7.63
CA GLY A 312 -8.99 1.04 6.56
C GLY A 312 -9.75 2.00 5.66
N ILE A 313 -10.17 3.17 6.17
CA ILE A 313 -10.84 4.22 5.37
C ILE A 313 -9.95 4.76 4.25
N PHE A 314 -8.62 4.77 4.44
CA PHE A 314 -7.69 5.29 3.43
C PHE A 314 -7.57 4.38 2.20
N ALA A 315 -7.89 3.09 2.31
CA ALA A 315 -8.00 2.19 1.18
C ALA A 315 -9.28 2.41 0.35
N ASN A 316 -10.28 3.13 0.88
CA ASN A 316 -11.53 3.44 0.20
C ASN A 316 -11.43 4.73 -0.61
N TRP A 317 -11.15 4.62 -1.91
CA TRP A 317 -11.00 5.77 -2.80
C TRP A 317 -12.32 6.48 -3.12
N ASP A 318 -13.46 5.79 -3.01
CA ASP A 318 -14.77 6.36 -3.34
C ASP A 318 -15.18 7.47 -2.35
N ILE A 319 -14.64 7.43 -1.13
CA ILE A 319 -14.93 8.43 -0.10
C ILE A 319 -14.25 9.79 -0.37
N ILE A 320 -13.21 9.84 -1.21
CA ILE A 320 -12.39 11.04 -1.41
C ILE A 320 -13.23 12.23 -1.86
N SER A 321 -14.17 12.02 -2.80
CA SER A 321 -15.06 13.08 -3.29
C SER A 321 -15.89 13.68 -2.16
N TYR A 322 -16.43 12.87 -1.26
CA TYR A 322 -17.16 13.33 -0.09
C TYR A 322 -16.26 14.11 0.87
N LEU A 323 -15.06 13.57 1.18
CA LEU A 323 -14.12 14.23 2.08
C LEU A 323 -13.68 15.60 1.56
N THR A 324 -13.44 15.74 0.25
CA THR A 324 -13.08 17.03 -0.36
C THR A 324 -14.21 18.04 -0.28
N ILE A 325 -15.46 17.64 -0.56
CA ILE A 325 -16.63 18.50 -0.41
C ILE A 325 -16.74 18.99 1.05
N MET A 326 -16.50 18.11 2.02
CA MET A 326 -16.66 18.38 3.45
C MET A 326 -15.37 18.82 4.16
N SER A 327 -14.33 19.23 3.42
CA SER A 327 -12.96 19.47 3.94
C SER A 327 -12.89 20.44 5.12
N GLY A 328 -13.74 21.46 5.18
CA GLY A 328 -13.78 22.41 6.29
C GLY A 328 -14.45 21.91 7.58
N THR A 329 -14.86 20.62 7.67
CA THR A 329 -15.54 20.09 8.85
C THR A 329 -14.57 19.44 9.84
N GLU A 330 -14.89 19.51 11.13
CA GLU A 330 -14.15 18.85 12.20
C GLU A 330 -14.00 17.34 11.98
N ASN A 331 -15.03 16.67 11.48
CA ASN A 331 -14.98 15.23 11.22
C ASN A 331 -13.94 14.84 10.17
N VAL A 332 -13.77 15.63 9.12
CA VAL A 332 -12.72 15.41 8.11
C VAL A 332 -11.34 15.63 8.72
N HIS A 333 -11.15 16.70 9.48
CA HIS A 333 -9.89 16.96 10.17
C HIS A 333 -9.52 15.82 11.13
N ARG A 334 -10.47 15.36 11.94
CA ARG A 334 -10.26 14.24 12.87
C ARG A 334 -9.91 12.96 12.12
N LEU A 335 -10.59 12.67 11.01
CA LEU A 335 -10.31 11.48 10.20
C LEU A 335 -8.90 11.52 9.62
N LEU A 336 -8.49 12.64 9.03
CA LEU A 336 -7.15 12.80 8.45
C LEU A 336 -6.03 12.82 9.50
N SER A 337 -6.34 13.04 10.78
CA SER A 337 -5.37 12.96 11.88
C SER A 337 -5.16 11.52 12.41
N ILE A 338 -5.96 10.54 12.00
CA ILE A 338 -5.83 9.14 12.46
C ILE A 338 -4.43 8.56 12.17
N PRO A 339 -3.84 8.69 10.95
CA PRO A 339 -2.52 8.15 10.68
C PRO A 339 -1.44 8.70 11.60
N GLN A 340 -1.44 10.02 11.85
CA GLN A 340 -0.51 10.66 12.78
C GLN A 340 -0.70 10.16 14.22
N SER A 341 -1.95 9.95 14.64
CA SER A 341 -2.26 9.46 15.98
C SER A 341 -1.72 8.03 16.20
N ILE A 342 -1.89 7.15 15.20
CA ILE A 342 -1.35 5.78 15.23
C ILE A 342 0.19 5.82 15.20
N ALA A 343 0.80 6.66 14.36
CA ALA A 343 2.24 6.81 14.28
C ALA A 343 2.86 7.28 15.61
N SER A 344 2.16 8.10 16.38
CA SER A 344 2.63 8.62 17.66
C SER A 344 2.78 7.57 18.76
N ILE A 345 2.10 6.42 18.63
CA ILE A 345 2.20 5.29 19.56
C ILE A 345 3.08 4.14 19.00
N GLY A 346 3.69 4.32 17.82
CA GLY A 346 4.60 3.35 17.22
C GLY A 346 3.95 2.26 16.35
N ASP A 347 2.63 2.25 16.19
CA ASP A 347 1.87 1.18 15.50
C ASP A 347 1.51 1.50 14.04
N PHE A 348 2.24 2.42 13.39
CA PHE A 348 1.91 2.83 12.03
C PHE A 348 2.50 1.87 10.98
N GLU A 349 1.74 0.84 10.65
CA GLU A 349 2.06 -0.18 9.64
C GLU A 349 0.90 -0.28 8.62
N PRO A 350 0.74 0.71 7.70
CA PRO A 350 -0.33 0.66 6.71
C PRO A 350 -0.09 -0.43 5.67
N THR A 351 -1.17 -1.03 5.20
CA THR A 351 -1.13 -1.86 3.98
C THR A 351 -0.78 -1.02 2.75
N LEU A 352 -0.40 -1.67 1.65
CA LEU A 352 -0.08 -0.97 0.38
C LEU A 352 -1.23 -0.08 -0.12
N MET A 353 -2.48 -0.54 0.03
CA MET A 353 -3.65 0.24 -0.38
C MET A 353 -3.95 1.42 0.55
N GLU A 354 -3.73 1.26 1.84
CA GLU A 354 -3.85 2.36 2.82
C GLU A 354 -2.75 3.41 2.60
N ALA A 355 -1.51 2.97 2.39
CA ALA A 355 -0.39 3.86 2.06
C ALA A 355 -0.66 4.64 0.76
N ALA A 356 -1.13 3.97 -0.30
CA ALA A 356 -1.53 4.63 -1.55
C ALA A 356 -2.65 5.63 -1.33
N GLY A 357 -3.66 5.28 -0.54
CA GLY A 357 -4.78 6.17 -0.22
C GLY A 357 -4.34 7.40 0.57
N ILE A 358 -3.42 7.27 1.53
CA ILE A 358 -2.84 8.40 2.27
C ILE A 358 -2.09 9.34 1.33
N LEU A 359 -1.21 8.82 0.44
CA LEU A 359 -0.50 9.63 -0.55
C LEU A 359 -1.45 10.33 -1.51
N ASN A 360 -2.50 9.63 -1.97
CA ASN A 360 -3.49 10.20 -2.87
C ASN A 360 -4.33 11.28 -2.17
N MET A 361 -4.79 11.07 -0.95
CA MET A 361 -5.51 12.07 -0.16
C MET A 361 -4.65 13.31 0.08
N TYR A 362 -3.39 13.14 0.45
CA TYR A 362 -2.45 14.27 0.57
C TYR A 362 -2.38 15.07 -0.72
N SER A 363 -2.21 14.39 -1.86
CA SER A 363 -2.10 15.03 -3.17
C SER A 363 -3.36 15.77 -3.59
N VAL A 364 -4.54 15.23 -3.26
CA VAL A 364 -5.83 15.86 -3.55
C VAL A 364 -6.08 17.07 -2.64
N PHE A 365 -5.74 16.97 -1.35
CA PHE A 365 -6.02 18.05 -0.40
C PHE A 365 -5.02 19.20 -0.48
N LEU A 366 -3.76 18.97 -0.85
CA LEU A 366 -2.73 20.01 -0.84
C LEU A 366 -3.13 21.27 -1.62
N PRO A 367 -3.69 21.19 -2.84
CA PRO A 367 -4.16 22.37 -3.58
C PRO A 367 -5.53 22.90 -3.12
N LEU A 368 -6.35 22.09 -2.44
CA LEU A 368 -7.72 22.45 -2.03
C LEU A 368 -7.77 23.02 -0.62
N ASP A 369 -7.14 22.36 0.32
CA ASP A 369 -7.11 22.70 1.73
C ASP A 369 -5.79 22.21 2.35
N SER A 370 -4.79 23.08 2.37
CA SER A 370 -3.48 22.75 2.89
C SER A 370 -3.47 22.38 4.38
N SER A 371 -4.49 22.77 5.15
CA SER A 371 -4.61 22.37 6.56
C SER A 371 -4.93 20.88 6.71
N CYS A 372 -5.79 20.35 5.84
CA CYS A 372 -6.07 18.93 5.73
C CYS A 372 -4.83 18.13 5.30
N ALA A 373 -4.10 18.61 4.27
CA ALA A 373 -2.89 17.95 3.79
C ALA A 373 -1.82 17.82 4.90
N LYS A 374 -1.59 18.88 5.67
CA LYS A 374 -0.60 18.90 6.77
C LYS A 374 -0.82 17.80 7.82
N MET A 375 -2.04 17.33 8.01
CA MET A 375 -2.33 16.26 8.95
C MET A 375 -1.73 14.91 8.53
N LEU A 376 -1.41 14.76 7.24
CA LEU A 376 -0.84 13.55 6.67
C LEU A 376 0.70 13.64 6.48
N GLU A 377 1.30 14.83 6.53
CA GLU A 377 2.73 15.06 6.20
C GLU A 377 3.68 14.15 7.00
N SER A 378 3.43 13.99 8.30
CA SER A 378 4.33 13.24 9.19
C SER A 378 4.45 11.75 8.89
N VAL A 379 3.51 11.17 8.15
CA VAL A 379 3.46 9.73 7.86
C VAL A 379 3.83 9.39 6.42
N LEU A 380 4.00 10.39 5.53
CA LEU A 380 4.26 10.16 4.11
C LEU A 380 5.57 9.41 3.87
N GLY A 381 6.62 9.72 4.65
CA GLY A 381 7.90 9.02 4.55
C GLY A 381 7.75 7.52 4.77
N ARG A 382 7.01 7.13 5.82
CA ARG A 382 6.77 5.71 6.12
C ARG A 382 5.93 5.03 5.03
N CYS A 383 4.95 5.71 4.46
CA CYS A 383 4.20 5.18 3.31
C CYS A 383 5.11 4.89 2.11
N LEU A 384 6.10 5.76 1.83
CA LEU A 384 7.06 5.56 0.74
C LEU A 384 8.02 4.39 1.03
N GLU A 385 8.52 4.26 2.26
CA GLU A 385 9.38 3.14 2.68
C GLU A 385 8.68 1.78 2.48
N ILE A 386 7.38 1.70 2.73
CA ILE A 386 6.59 0.49 2.49
C ILE A 386 6.59 0.13 0.99
N PHE A 387 6.46 1.10 0.10
CA PHE A 387 6.56 0.84 -1.34
C PHE A 387 7.98 0.42 -1.74
N GLU A 388 9.03 1.10 -1.27
CA GLU A 388 10.41 0.71 -1.56
C GLU A 388 10.71 -0.72 -1.12
N ALA A 389 10.22 -1.12 0.05
CA ALA A 389 10.43 -2.46 0.58
C ALA A 389 9.71 -3.58 -0.22
N ASN A 390 8.62 -3.24 -0.92
CA ASN A 390 7.77 -4.21 -1.62
C ASN A 390 7.90 -4.16 -3.16
N LEU A 391 8.63 -3.19 -3.71
CA LEU A 391 8.84 -3.06 -5.14
C LEU A 391 10.10 -3.82 -5.59
N LYS A 392 10.01 -4.45 -6.76
CA LYS A 392 11.14 -5.09 -7.46
C LYS A 392 11.05 -4.81 -8.96
N ILE A 393 12.20 -4.59 -9.59
CA ILE A 393 12.31 -4.48 -11.03
C ILE A 393 12.99 -5.74 -11.57
N THR A 394 12.36 -6.42 -12.52
CA THR A 394 12.89 -7.60 -13.21
C THR A 394 12.52 -7.52 -14.68
N ASP A 395 13.47 -7.76 -15.59
CA ASP A 395 13.22 -7.86 -17.03
C ASP A 395 12.35 -6.73 -17.61
N GLU A 396 12.67 -5.47 -17.30
CA GLU A 396 11.92 -4.27 -17.69
C GLU A 396 10.46 -4.22 -17.18
N LYS A 397 10.15 -4.96 -16.15
CA LYS A 397 8.86 -4.92 -15.44
C LYS A 397 9.08 -4.52 -13.99
N ILE A 398 8.08 -3.85 -13.44
CA ILE A 398 8.02 -3.56 -12.02
C ILE A 398 6.93 -4.40 -11.38
N ALA A 399 7.29 -5.14 -10.36
CA ALA A 399 6.36 -5.96 -9.59
C ALA A 399 6.24 -5.42 -8.16
N LEU A 400 5.02 -5.46 -7.64
CA LEU A 400 4.71 -5.12 -6.27
C LEU A 400 4.34 -6.40 -5.52
N ALA A 401 5.18 -6.79 -4.55
CA ALA A 401 4.92 -7.95 -3.72
C ALA A 401 3.96 -7.55 -2.58
N SER A 402 2.79 -8.20 -2.52
CA SER A 402 1.92 -8.12 -1.35
C SER A 402 2.01 -9.45 -0.61
N PRO A 403 2.36 -9.47 0.68
CA PRO A 403 2.50 -10.72 1.42
C PRO A 403 1.19 -11.51 1.56
N ASP A 404 0.04 -10.84 1.55
CA ASP A 404 -1.23 -11.46 1.95
C ASP A 404 -2.30 -11.57 0.85
N THR A 405 -2.20 -10.83 -0.27
CA THR A 405 -3.25 -10.84 -1.31
C THR A 405 -2.71 -10.45 -2.68
N ALA A 406 -3.12 -11.19 -3.71
CA ALA A 406 -2.86 -10.77 -5.10
C ALA A 406 -3.60 -9.46 -5.40
N LEU A 407 -2.87 -8.41 -5.74
CA LEU A 407 -3.43 -7.12 -6.14
C LEU A 407 -4.08 -7.23 -7.52
N SER A 408 -5.28 -6.67 -7.67
CA SER A 408 -5.93 -6.58 -8.97
C SER A 408 -5.28 -5.50 -9.85
N VAL A 409 -5.54 -5.53 -11.17
CA VAL A 409 -5.08 -4.47 -12.08
C VAL A 409 -5.55 -3.07 -11.62
N LEU A 410 -6.76 -2.97 -11.07
CA LEU A 410 -7.28 -1.71 -10.55
C LEU A 410 -6.53 -1.24 -9.31
N ASP A 411 -6.15 -2.15 -8.41
CA ASP A 411 -5.37 -1.81 -7.22
C ASP A 411 -3.95 -1.35 -7.60
N LEU A 412 -3.30 -2.05 -8.53
CA LEU A 412 -1.98 -1.64 -9.04
C LEU A 412 -2.04 -0.25 -9.71
N VAL A 413 -3.07 0.01 -10.51
CA VAL A 413 -3.24 1.33 -11.15
C VAL A 413 -3.59 2.41 -10.13
N LYS A 414 -4.36 2.11 -9.07
CA LYS A 414 -4.57 3.04 -7.95
C LYS A 414 -3.25 3.37 -7.26
N ILE A 415 -2.44 2.37 -6.91
CA ILE A 415 -1.13 2.57 -6.30
C ILE A 415 -0.24 3.42 -7.22
N GLY A 416 -0.11 3.04 -8.49
CA GLY A 416 0.67 3.82 -9.47
C GLY A 416 0.18 5.25 -9.61
N SER A 417 -1.15 5.48 -9.66
CA SER A 417 -1.74 6.83 -9.71
C SER A 417 -1.45 7.64 -8.45
N ALA A 418 -1.46 7.02 -7.26
CA ALA A 418 -1.12 7.70 -6.02
C ALA A 418 0.34 8.16 -6.00
N LEU A 419 1.26 7.29 -6.41
CA LEU A 419 2.69 7.63 -6.53
C LEU A 419 2.93 8.72 -7.59
N MET A 420 2.25 8.65 -8.75
CA MET A 420 2.33 9.69 -9.77
C MET A 420 1.88 11.05 -9.22
N ASN A 421 0.67 11.12 -8.65
CA ASN A 421 0.09 12.35 -8.13
C ASN A 421 0.97 12.94 -7.02
N TYR A 422 1.44 12.10 -6.10
CA TYR A 422 2.32 12.54 -5.02
C TYR A 422 3.67 13.02 -5.56
N GLY A 423 4.29 12.28 -6.48
CA GLY A 423 5.56 12.65 -7.08
C GLY A 423 5.50 13.98 -7.85
N GLU A 424 4.41 14.20 -8.59
CA GLU A 424 4.18 15.46 -9.33
C GLU A 424 4.01 16.66 -8.38
N ILE A 425 3.21 16.52 -7.33
CA ILE A 425 2.92 17.63 -6.41
C ILE A 425 4.08 17.93 -5.45
N SER A 426 4.87 16.92 -5.11
CA SER A 426 6.07 17.07 -4.24
C SER A 426 7.35 17.40 -5.01
N GLY A 427 7.30 17.40 -6.36
CA GLY A 427 8.49 17.60 -7.22
C GLY A 427 9.44 16.40 -7.26
N ARG A 428 9.03 15.22 -6.76
CA ARG A 428 9.80 13.96 -6.75
C ARG A 428 9.53 13.18 -8.04
N ASN A 429 10.30 13.52 -9.09
CA ASN A 429 10.13 12.87 -10.40
C ASN A 429 10.41 11.36 -10.39
N ASP A 430 11.28 10.89 -9.52
CA ASP A 430 11.60 9.48 -9.29
C ASP A 430 10.36 8.69 -8.83
N ILE A 431 9.60 9.23 -7.86
CA ILE A 431 8.35 8.65 -7.37
C ILE A 431 7.28 8.67 -8.46
N ALA A 432 7.15 9.80 -9.19
CA ALA A 432 6.21 9.90 -10.30
C ALA A 432 6.54 8.91 -11.43
N ALA A 433 7.83 8.72 -11.74
CA ALA A 433 8.30 7.74 -12.71
C ALA A 433 7.96 6.30 -12.28
N THR A 434 8.16 5.96 -11.01
CA THR A 434 7.77 4.66 -10.45
C THR A 434 6.28 4.43 -10.60
N GLY A 435 5.45 5.43 -10.28
CA GLY A 435 4.00 5.34 -10.47
C GLY A 435 3.61 5.06 -11.91
N ARG A 436 4.21 5.77 -12.89
CA ARG A 436 4.00 5.52 -14.33
C ARG A 436 4.42 4.11 -14.71
N PHE A 437 5.56 3.64 -14.23
CA PHE A 437 6.08 2.31 -14.53
C PHE A 437 5.13 1.21 -14.03
N ILE A 438 4.59 1.33 -12.82
CA ILE A 438 3.58 0.40 -12.28
C ILE A 438 2.33 0.39 -13.17
N VAL A 439 1.79 1.56 -13.53
CA VAL A 439 0.61 1.67 -14.40
C VAL A 439 0.87 1.00 -15.75
N MET A 440 2.00 1.31 -16.39
CA MET A 440 2.35 0.77 -17.70
C MET A 440 2.51 -0.75 -17.68
N THR A 441 3.25 -1.30 -16.70
CA THR A 441 3.39 -2.75 -16.54
C THR A 441 2.03 -3.42 -16.34
N SER A 442 1.17 -2.82 -15.48
CA SER A 442 -0.17 -3.37 -15.19
C SER A 442 -1.09 -3.38 -16.41
N LEU A 443 -1.04 -2.35 -17.25
CA LEU A 443 -1.85 -2.27 -18.48
C LEU A 443 -1.36 -3.25 -19.56
N GLU A 444 -0.06 -3.45 -19.68
CA GLU A 444 0.53 -4.39 -20.66
C GLU A 444 0.26 -5.87 -20.29
N GLU A 445 0.31 -6.20 -19.02
CA GLU A 445 0.05 -7.57 -18.54
C GLU A 445 -1.43 -7.95 -18.61
N ASN A 446 -2.34 -6.97 -18.69
CA ASN A 446 -3.78 -7.16 -18.71
C ASN A 446 -4.40 -6.62 -20.00
N THR A 447 -4.29 -7.39 -21.09
CA THR A 447 -4.82 -7.01 -22.41
C THR A 447 -6.32 -7.23 -22.54
N ASP A 448 -6.88 -8.25 -21.89
CA ASP A 448 -8.27 -8.69 -22.04
C ASP A 448 -9.18 -8.12 -20.93
N LEU A 449 -9.22 -6.78 -20.84
CA LEU A 449 -10.04 -6.09 -19.86
C LEU A 449 -11.49 -5.96 -20.32
N GLU A 450 -12.42 -6.29 -19.42
CA GLU A 450 -13.85 -6.10 -19.62
C GLU A 450 -14.25 -4.61 -19.59
N LEU A 451 -15.43 -4.26 -20.13
CA LEU A 451 -15.92 -2.87 -20.18
C LEU A 451 -15.94 -2.18 -18.82
N TRP A 452 -16.31 -2.88 -17.75
CA TRP A 452 -16.35 -2.30 -16.41
C TRP A 452 -14.95 -1.97 -15.89
N GLN A 453 -13.92 -2.81 -16.19
CA GLN A 453 -12.53 -2.54 -15.83
C GLN A 453 -11.97 -1.36 -16.62
N LEU A 454 -12.19 -1.35 -17.95
CA LEU A 454 -11.79 -0.24 -18.82
C LEU A 454 -12.39 1.09 -18.34
N SER A 455 -13.65 1.07 -17.91
CA SER A 455 -14.35 2.27 -17.42
C SER A 455 -13.81 2.76 -16.07
N ALA A 456 -13.47 1.84 -15.17
CA ALA A 456 -12.84 2.16 -13.90
C ALA A 456 -11.42 2.73 -14.10
N LEU A 457 -10.64 2.13 -15.02
CA LEU A 457 -9.32 2.64 -15.41
C LEU A 457 -9.42 4.03 -16.07
N TYR A 458 -10.44 4.25 -16.90
CA TYR A 458 -10.70 5.55 -17.49
C TYR A 458 -10.88 6.63 -16.42
N ALA A 459 -11.69 6.39 -15.41
CA ALA A 459 -11.91 7.31 -14.30
C ALA A 459 -10.63 7.61 -13.50
N LEU A 460 -9.73 6.62 -13.37
CA LEU A 460 -8.47 6.76 -12.65
C LEU A 460 -7.40 7.52 -13.46
N LEU A 461 -7.31 7.29 -14.77
CA LEU A 461 -6.19 7.76 -15.59
C LEU A 461 -6.50 8.96 -16.47
N VAL A 462 -7.76 9.14 -16.90
CA VAL A 462 -8.16 10.24 -17.77
C VAL A 462 -8.60 11.44 -16.92
N LYS A 463 -7.67 12.36 -16.65
CA LYS A 463 -7.91 13.52 -15.79
C LYS A 463 -8.30 14.80 -16.56
N ASP A 464 -8.01 14.85 -17.86
CA ASP A 464 -8.18 16.02 -18.71
C ASP A 464 -9.53 16.09 -19.43
N ASN A 465 -10.41 15.06 -19.29
CA ASN A 465 -11.73 15.09 -19.89
C ASN A 465 -12.70 15.97 -19.09
N GLN A 466 -13.00 17.13 -19.65
CA GLN A 466 -13.85 18.14 -19.02
C GLN A 466 -15.34 17.77 -18.99
N PHE A 467 -15.77 16.79 -19.78
CA PHE A 467 -17.17 16.32 -19.84
C PHE A 467 -17.45 15.14 -18.90
N TYR A 468 -16.42 14.61 -18.22
CA TYR A 468 -16.64 13.54 -17.24
C TYR A 468 -17.36 14.10 -16.01
N PRO A 469 -18.49 13.51 -15.56
CA PRO A 469 -19.24 14.00 -14.42
C PRO A 469 -18.41 14.04 -13.16
N ARG A 470 -18.43 15.15 -12.45
CA ARG A 470 -17.65 15.38 -11.24
C ARG A 470 -18.31 16.34 -10.28
N ALA A 471 -17.93 16.27 -9.02
CA ALA A 471 -18.23 17.29 -8.04
C ALA A 471 -17.27 18.48 -8.23
N ILE A 472 -17.83 19.69 -8.27
CA ILE A 472 -17.05 20.94 -8.29
C ILE A 472 -17.47 21.74 -7.06
N ILE A 473 -16.50 22.00 -6.17
CA ILE A 473 -16.72 22.83 -4.97
C ILE A 473 -16.75 24.27 -5.41
N LEU A 474 -17.82 24.99 -5.03
CA LEU A 474 -18.03 26.40 -5.36
C LEU A 474 -17.76 27.29 -4.13
N ASP A 475 -18.17 26.87 -2.95
CA ASP A 475 -17.89 27.54 -1.68
C ASP A 475 -18.09 26.55 -0.51
N ASN A 476 -17.04 26.24 0.21
CA ASN A 476 -17.06 25.44 1.42
C ASN A 476 -16.65 26.22 2.68
N THR A 477 -16.41 27.53 2.54
CA THR A 477 -15.92 28.38 3.63
C THR A 477 -17.05 29.11 4.36
N THR A 478 -18.11 29.49 3.64
CA THR A 478 -19.25 30.23 4.21
C THR A 478 -20.11 29.38 5.15
N ASP A 479 -20.35 28.12 4.80
CA ASP A 479 -21.07 27.15 5.63
C ASP A 479 -20.44 25.75 5.43
N PRO A 480 -19.41 25.40 6.19
CA PRO A 480 -18.75 24.10 6.06
C PRO A 480 -19.69 22.89 6.28
N THR A 481 -20.78 23.07 7.01
CA THR A 481 -21.77 21.99 7.27
C THR A 481 -22.73 21.75 6.10
N ALA A 482 -22.84 22.74 5.20
CA ALA A 482 -23.66 22.68 4.00
C ALA A 482 -22.93 23.39 2.84
N PRO A 483 -21.80 22.87 2.38
CA PRO A 483 -20.98 23.48 1.35
C PRO A 483 -21.76 23.64 0.04
N LEU A 484 -21.48 24.73 -0.69
CA LEU A 484 -22.02 24.94 -2.02
C LEU A 484 -21.14 24.20 -3.04
N TRP A 485 -21.71 23.23 -3.71
CA TRP A 485 -21.02 22.45 -4.73
C TRP A 485 -22.00 21.94 -5.80
N VAL A 486 -21.50 21.49 -6.93
CA VAL A 486 -22.31 21.03 -8.05
C VAL A 486 -21.82 19.68 -8.57
N TRP A 487 -22.76 18.78 -8.87
CA TRP A 487 -22.54 17.58 -9.67
C TRP A 487 -22.93 17.86 -11.10
N THR A 488 -21.99 17.81 -12.04
CA THR A 488 -22.20 18.23 -13.42
C THR A 488 -21.16 17.63 -14.38
N ALA A 489 -21.50 17.61 -15.68
CA ALA A 489 -20.60 17.36 -16.80
C ALA A 489 -20.22 18.65 -17.57
N ALA A 490 -20.52 19.84 -17.03
CA ALA A 490 -20.10 21.09 -17.64
C ALA A 490 -18.57 21.21 -17.67
N ASN A 491 -18.02 21.77 -18.73
CA ASN A 491 -16.57 21.95 -18.91
C ASN A 491 -15.94 22.74 -17.76
N ALA A 492 -16.63 23.81 -17.35
CA ALA A 492 -16.25 24.61 -16.20
C ALA A 492 -17.49 25.18 -15.52
N VAL A 493 -17.40 25.38 -14.21
CA VAL A 493 -18.39 26.07 -13.40
C VAL A 493 -17.66 27.02 -12.45
N SER A 494 -18.16 28.23 -12.34
CA SER A 494 -17.75 29.20 -11.35
C SER A 494 -18.93 29.80 -10.62
N ALA A 495 -18.73 30.24 -9.38
CA ALA A 495 -19.76 30.93 -8.61
C ALA A 495 -19.22 32.24 -8.04
N LYS A 496 -20.12 33.26 -8.01
CA LYS A 496 -19.93 34.43 -7.18
C LYS A 496 -21.02 34.40 -6.10
N ASN A 497 -20.61 34.20 -4.88
CA ASN A 497 -21.49 34.03 -3.73
C ASN A 497 -21.52 35.32 -2.91
N THR A 498 -22.73 35.80 -2.59
CA THR A 498 -22.97 36.91 -1.69
C THR A 498 -24.05 36.51 -0.67
N ALA A 499 -24.26 37.30 0.39
CA ALA A 499 -25.31 37.03 1.36
C ALA A 499 -26.72 36.95 0.75
N GLN A 500 -26.95 37.61 -0.39
CA GLN A 500 -28.28 37.75 -1.00
C GLN A 500 -28.45 37.03 -2.33
N SER A 501 -27.35 36.60 -2.97
CA SER A 501 -27.41 35.98 -4.29
C SER A 501 -26.23 35.06 -4.57
N ILE A 502 -26.46 34.07 -5.43
CA ILE A 502 -25.44 33.21 -6.02
C ILE A 502 -25.51 33.43 -7.54
N GLU A 503 -24.40 33.80 -8.17
CA GLU A 503 -24.28 33.86 -9.62
C GLU A 503 -23.46 32.66 -10.09
N LEU A 504 -24.08 31.73 -10.81
CA LEU A 504 -23.43 30.51 -11.33
C LEU A 504 -23.16 30.73 -12.83
N THR A 505 -21.93 30.48 -13.26
CA THR A 505 -21.58 30.49 -14.68
C THR A 505 -21.20 29.08 -15.10
N PHE A 506 -21.95 28.50 -16.06
CA PHE A 506 -21.68 27.21 -16.65
C PHE A 506 -21.09 27.37 -18.05
N THR A 507 -20.01 26.65 -18.33
CA THR A 507 -19.42 26.56 -19.66
C THR A 507 -19.75 25.21 -20.27
N PHE A 508 -20.40 25.20 -21.45
CA PHE A 508 -20.77 23.98 -22.18
C PHE A 508 -20.90 24.29 -23.68
N PRO A 509 -20.85 23.30 -24.58
CA PRO A 509 -21.03 23.57 -26.02
C PRO A 509 -22.35 24.26 -26.33
N GLN A 510 -22.29 25.23 -27.24
CA GLN A 510 -23.44 26.00 -27.68
C GLN A 510 -24.48 25.07 -28.33
N PHE A 511 -25.75 25.35 -28.08
CA PHE A 511 -26.94 24.59 -28.49
C PHE A 511 -27.14 23.23 -27.80
N GLU A 512 -26.19 22.80 -27.00
CA GLU A 512 -26.31 21.59 -26.22
C GLU A 512 -26.98 21.82 -24.87
N SER A 513 -27.51 20.73 -24.29
CA SER A 513 -28.15 20.77 -22.97
C SER A 513 -27.41 19.82 -22.03
N HIS A 514 -27.17 20.29 -20.82
CA HIS A 514 -26.73 19.44 -19.74
C HIS A 514 -27.58 19.67 -18.48
N TYR A 515 -27.41 18.76 -17.50
CA TYR A 515 -28.15 18.85 -16.25
C TYR A 515 -27.17 18.94 -15.08
N SER A 516 -27.59 19.60 -14.00
CA SER A 516 -26.74 19.80 -12.82
C SER A 516 -27.54 19.71 -11.53
N LEU A 517 -26.92 19.13 -10.50
CA LEU A 517 -27.41 19.11 -9.13
C LEU A 517 -26.53 20.07 -8.31
N VAL A 518 -27.02 21.25 -7.96
CA VAL A 518 -26.30 22.23 -7.15
C VAL A 518 -26.75 22.11 -5.71
N SER A 519 -25.88 21.58 -4.85
CA SER A 519 -26.13 21.30 -3.44
C SER A 519 -25.69 22.45 -2.54
N GLY A 520 -26.29 22.60 -1.36
CA GLY A 520 -25.97 23.65 -0.39
C GLY A 520 -26.70 24.97 -0.63
N VAL A 521 -27.60 25.02 -1.60
CA VAL A 521 -28.37 26.25 -1.91
C VAL A 521 -29.36 26.54 -0.78
N LYS A 522 -29.24 27.73 -0.18
CA LYS A 522 -30.20 28.21 0.82
C LYS A 522 -31.55 28.47 0.15
N SER A 523 -32.60 28.68 0.96
CA SER A 523 -33.93 29.04 0.46
C SER A 523 -33.83 30.17 -0.53
N LEU A 524 -34.39 29.97 -1.71
CA LEU A 524 -34.30 30.92 -2.82
C LEU A 524 -35.64 31.67 -3.04
N LYS A 525 -35.55 32.93 -3.45
CA LYS A 525 -36.67 33.81 -3.79
C LYS A 525 -36.96 33.77 -5.28
N ALA A 526 -35.94 33.82 -6.12
CA ALA A 526 -36.09 33.90 -7.57
C ALA A 526 -34.85 33.31 -8.28
N ILE A 527 -35.06 32.83 -9.51
CA ILE A 527 -33.98 32.44 -10.41
C ILE A 527 -34.15 33.17 -11.73
N GLU A 528 -33.03 33.72 -12.22
CA GLU A 528 -32.91 34.38 -13.51
C GLU A 528 -31.98 33.54 -14.41
N ILE A 529 -32.45 33.17 -15.59
CA ILE A 529 -31.71 32.49 -16.66
C ILE A 529 -31.88 33.30 -17.93
N TYR A 530 -30.82 33.57 -18.66
CA TYR A 530 -30.82 34.46 -19.86
C TYR A 530 -31.35 35.87 -19.59
N GLY A 531 -31.15 36.42 -18.40
CA GLY A 531 -31.70 37.71 -18.02
C GLY A 531 -33.23 37.74 -17.79
N MET A 532 -33.87 36.56 -17.68
CA MET A 532 -35.31 36.44 -17.47
C MET A 532 -35.59 35.61 -16.21
N PHE A 533 -36.63 36.01 -15.47
CA PHE A 533 -37.09 35.25 -14.30
C PHE A 533 -37.82 33.99 -14.73
N TYR A 534 -37.39 32.88 -14.19
CA TYR A 534 -37.99 31.56 -14.38
C TYR A 534 -38.84 31.18 -13.17
N ARG A 535 -39.93 30.49 -13.42
CA ARG A 535 -40.72 29.85 -12.36
C ARG A 535 -40.29 28.40 -12.17
N THR A 536 -40.33 27.92 -10.95
CA THR A 536 -40.12 26.50 -10.69
C THR A 536 -41.23 25.66 -11.32
N ASP A 537 -40.87 24.58 -12.00
CA ASP A 537 -41.80 23.63 -12.61
C ASP A 537 -41.21 22.21 -12.47
N PRO A 538 -41.89 21.28 -11.82
CA PRO A 538 -41.43 19.89 -11.71
C PRO A 538 -41.24 19.20 -13.06
N ARG A 539 -41.88 19.68 -14.13
CA ARG A 539 -41.78 19.13 -15.51
C ARG A 539 -40.77 19.88 -16.37
N PHE A 540 -39.91 20.73 -15.80
CA PHE A 540 -38.98 21.56 -16.56
C PHE A 540 -38.08 20.77 -17.52
N GLU A 541 -37.76 19.51 -17.18
CA GLU A 541 -36.92 18.66 -18.01
C GLU A 541 -37.59 18.23 -19.33
N SER A 542 -38.95 18.20 -19.39
CA SER A 542 -39.70 17.83 -20.60
C SER A 542 -39.72 18.91 -21.65
N TYR A 543 -39.40 20.17 -21.30
CA TYR A 543 -39.41 21.31 -22.21
C TYR A 543 -38.07 21.42 -22.95
N ASN A 544 -38.14 21.88 -24.20
CA ASN A 544 -36.93 22.14 -24.99
C ASN A 544 -36.32 23.53 -24.64
N SER A 545 -36.15 23.78 -23.34
CA SER A 545 -35.60 25.04 -22.80
C SER A 545 -34.86 24.77 -21.51
N SER A 546 -34.10 25.76 -21.04
CA SER A 546 -33.61 25.75 -19.66
C SER A 546 -34.75 25.81 -18.67
N GLY A 547 -34.52 25.33 -17.47
CA GLY A 547 -35.47 25.33 -16.39
C GLY A 547 -34.89 24.81 -15.10
N TYR A 548 -35.68 24.87 -14.03
CA TYR A 548 -35.22 24.39 -12.72
C TYR A 548 -36.36 23.86 -11.85
N ALA A 549 -35.97 23.05 -10.85
CA ALA A 549 -36.75 22.81 -9.66
C ALA A 549 -35.84 22.96 -8.42
N TYR A 550 -36.45 23.24 -7.28
CA TYR A 550 -35.70 23.35 -6.02
C TYR A 550 -36.27 22.38 -4.99
N SER A 551 -35.37 21.62 -4.39
CA SER A 551 -35.68 20.71 -3.28
C SER A 551 -35.23 21.34 -1.98
N ALA A 552 -36.20 21.82 -1.17
CA ALA A 552 -35.89 22.45 0.12
C ALA A 552 -35.32 21.45 1.14
N ASP A 553 -35.80 20.22 1.11
CA ASP A 553 -35.38 19.16 2.06
C ASP A 553 -33.89 18.79 1.92
N THR A 554 -33.40 18.75 0.67
CA THR A 554 -32.00 18.44 0.36
C THR A 554 -31.16 19.69 0.10
N ARG A 555 -31.75 20.90 0.09
CA ARG A 555 -31.12 22.17 -0.32
C ARG A 555 -30.44 22.05 -1.70
N THR A 556 -31.10 21.34 -2.63
CA THR A 556 -30.53 21.08 -3.95
C THR A 556 -31.33 21.86 -5.01
N LEU A 557 -30.62 22.66 -5.81
CA LEU A 557 -31.14 23.29 -7.01
C LEU A 557 -30.91 22.36 -8.20
N LEU A 558 -31.99 21.91 -8.81
CA LEU A 558 -32.02 20.97 -9.92
C LEU A 558 -32.11 21.78 -11.20
N LEU A 559 -31.05 21.79 -12.01
CA LEU A 559 -30.95 22.64 -13.20
C LEU A 559 -30.90 21.82 -14.48
N LYS A 560 -31.65 22.27 -15.50
CA LYS A 560 -31.41 21.94 -16.89
C LYS A 560 -30.95 23.22 -17.58
N THR A 561 -29.76 23.23 -18.14
CA THR A 561 -29.18 24.35 -18.84
C THR A 561 -29.07 24.03 -20.33
N ARG A 562 -29.82 24.70 -21.17
CA ARG A 562 -29.66 24.70 -22.64
C ARG A 562 -28.80 25.90 -22.99
N HIS A 563 -27.65 25.67 -23.58
CA HIS A 563 -26.71 26.73 -23.90
C HIS A 563 -27.12 27.48 -25.17
N LYS A 564 -27.46 28.76 -25.04
CA LYS A 564 -27.62 29.70 -26.17
C LYS A 564 -26.25 30.24 -26.58
N GLU A 565 -25.38 30.42 -25.59
CA GLU A 565 -23.97 30.78 -25.70
C GLU A 565 -23.11 29.75 -25.02
N ARG A 566 -21.79 29.78 -25.25
CA ARG A 566 -20.85 28.86 -24.59
C ARG A 566 -20.87 29.02 -23.07
N ASN A 567 -21.01 30.22 -22.55
CA ASN A 567 -21.08 30.54 -21.13
C ASN A 567 -22.49 31.04 -20.79
N GLU A 568 -23.20 30.33 -19.94
CA GLU A 568 -24.52 30.71 -19.46
C GLU A 568 -24.46 31.10 -17.98
N VAL A 569 -25.09 32.23 -17.67
CA VAL A 569 -25.14 32.77 -16.31
C VAL A 569 -26.52 32.54 -15.72
N ILE A 570 -26.55 31.95 -14.54
CA ILE A 570 -27.77 31.72 -13.76
C ILE A 570 -27.63 32.50 -12.46
N ARG A 571 -28.56 33.41 -12.18
CA ARG A 571 -28.61 34.17 -10.94
C ARG A 571 -29.69 33.62 -10.02
N VAL A 572 -29.28 33.27 -8.82
CA VAL A 572 -30.14 32.77 -7.75
C VAL A 572 -30.25 33.85 -6.70
N THR A 573 -31.41 34.44 -6.50
CA THR A 573 -31.69 35.39 -5.42
C THR A 573 -32.15 34.59 -4.21
N LEU A 574 -31.49 34.79 -3.06
CA LEU A 574 -31.79 34.13 -1.80
C LEU A 574 -32.84 34.90 -1.01
N ASN A 575 -33.55 34.21 -0.08
CA ASN A 575 -34.50 34.82 0.84
C ASN A 575 -33.81 35.60 1.95
#